data_8343b39ea1139c113ef0b4631306a93d
#
_entry.id   8343b39ea1139c113ef0b4631306a93d
#
_cell.length_a   1.000
_cell.length_b   1.000
_cell.length_c   1.000
_cell.angle_alpha   90.00
_cell.angle_beta   90.00
_cell.angle_gamma   90.00
#
_symmetry.space_group_name_H-M   'P 1'
#
loop_
_entity.id
_entity.type
_entity.pdbx_description
1 polymer ?
#
loop_
_entity_poly.entity_id
_entity_poly.type
_entity_poly.pdbx_seq_one_letter_code
_entity_poly.pdbx_strand_id
1 'polypeptide(L)'
;PELLRTVLAQAPSARVVVVSGVPEDREGLRAINEGARAYCHLFAVPEMLQEVAVVVQHGGLWVGPALVARLAAATWSLTASQTPAQGQEDLQQLLSSRELEVAQAVARGLSNKEIAEKLFISERTVKAHLGSTFEKLQVRDRVQLVLRLNHGANGHA
;
A
#
# COMPACT_ATOMS: atom_id res chain seq x y z
N PRO A 1 -5.31 16.47 13.98
CA PRO A 1 -4.45 15.60 14.80
C PRO A 1 -5.02 15.35 16.20
N GLU A 2 -5.41 16.40 16.97
CA GLU A 2 -5.91 16.21 18.34
C GLU A 2 -7.16 15.34 18.40
N LEU A 3 -8.12 15.54 17.51
CA LEU A 3 -9.33 14.75 17.45
C LEU A 3 -9.04 13.24 17.25
N LEU A 4 -8.12 12.90 16.36
CA LEU A 4 -7.72 11.52 16.11
C LEU A 4 -7.16 10.86 17.37
N ARG A 5 -6.27 11.54 18.08
CA ARG A 5 -5.69 11.05 19.35
C ARG A 5 -6.76 10.88 20.42
N THR A 6 -7.70 11.80 20.51
CA THR A 6 -8.81 11.72 21.47
C THR A 6 -9.68 10.51 21.19
N VAL A 7 -10.04 10.27 19.92
CA VAL A 7 -10.85 9.12 19.52
C VAL A 7 -10.13 7.81 19.85
N LEU A 8 -8.85 7.70 19.51
CA LEU A 8 -8.07 6.48 19.77
C LEU A 8 -7.80 6.26 21.28
N ALA A 9 -7.70 7.33 22.06
CA ALA A 9 -7.57 7.21 23.51
C ALA A 9 -8.86 6.68 24.17
N GLN A 10 -10.02 7.08 23.66
CA GLN A 10 -11.33 6.60 24.16
C GLN A 10 -11.71 5.23 23.60
N ALA A 11 -11.29 4.91 22.40
CA ALA A 11 -11.58 3.65 21.72
C ALA A 11 -10.32 3.08 21.06
N PRO A 12 -9.40 2.43 21.81
CA PRO A 12 -8.12 1.94 21.28
C PRO A 12 -8.23 0.90 20.16
N SER A 13 -9.36 0.19 20.12
CA SER A 13 -9.66 -0.81 19.07
C SER A 13 -10.31 -0.20 17.83
N ALA A 14 -10.63 1.10 17.84
CA ALA A 14 -11.27 1.76 16.70
C ALA A 14 -10.33 1.80 15.49
N ARG A 15 -10.89 1.54 14.32
CA ARG A 15 -10.19 1.65 13.04
C ARG A 15 -10.62 2.94 12.37
N VAL A 16 -9.79 3.98 12.52
CA VAL A 16 -10.13 5.33 12.09
C VAL A 16 -9.72 5.56 10.63
N VAL A 17 -10.66 6.04 9.84
CA VAL A 17 -10.44 6.53 8.48
C VAL A 17 -10.47 8.06 8.54
N VAL A 18 -9.41 8.72 8.09
CA VAL A 18 -9.34 10.17 7.99
C VAL A 18 -9.68 10.58 6.56
N VAL A 19 -10.60 11.54 6.43
CA VAL A 19 -10.98 12.13 5.15
C VAL A 19 -10.63 13.61 5.15
N SER A 20 -10.02 14.10 4.05
CA SER A 20 -9.61 15.49 3.89
C SER A 20 -10.20 16.09 2.61
N GLY A 21 -10.65 17.35 2.69
CA GLY A 21 -11.12 18.08 1.51
C GLY A 21 -10.00 18.49 0.56
N VAL A 22 -8.78 18.63 1.09
CA VAL A 22 -7.56 18.89 0.34
C VAL A 22 -6.47 17.94 0.86
N PRO A 23 -6.42 16.71 0.33
CA PRO A 23 -5.47 15.73 0.83
C PRO A 23 -4.02 16.15 0.53
N GLU A 24 -3.22 16.21 1.60
CA GLU A 24 -1.79 16.45 1.52
C GLU A 24 -1.02 15.23 2.04
N ASP A 25 0.08 14.89 1.38
CA ASP A 25 0.93 13.75 1.78
C ASP A 25 1.45 13.86 3.22
N ARG A 26 1.81 15.09 3.65
CA ARG A 26 2.29 15.33 5.03
C ARG A 26 1.19 15.11 6.07
N GLU A 27 -0.03 15.52 5.75
CA GLU A 27 -1.19 15.31 6.62
C GLU A 27 -1.50 13.80 6.69
N GLY A 28 -1.50 13.12 5.54
CA GLY A 28 -1.71 11.67 5.46
C GLY A 28 -0.68 10.88 6.27
N LEU A 29 0.62 11.18 6.11
CA LEU A 29 1.70 10.55 6.90
C LEU A 29 1.50 10.77 8.39
N ARG A 30 1.15 11.99 8.80
CA ARG A 30 0.90 12.31 10.21
C ARG A 30 -0.29 11.53 10.75
N ALA A 31 -1.40 11.49 10.00
CA ALA A 31 -2.60 10.74 10.40
C ALA A 31 -2.29 9.24 10.59
N ILE A 32 -1.56 8.63 9.66
CA ILE A 32 -1.16 7.23 9.76
C ILE A 32 -0.24 6.98 10.95
N ASN A 33 0.76 7.83 11.17
CA ASN A 33 1.66 7.72 12.32
C ASN A 33 0.93 7.90 13.67
N GLU A 34 -0.16 8.65 13.69
CA GLU A 34 -1.02 8.84 14.87
C GLU A 34 -2.04 7.69 15.06
N GLY A 35 -2.08 6.71 14.14
CA GLY A 35 -2.87 5.49 14.28
C GLY A 35 -4.09 5.40 13.36
N ALA A 36 -4.28 6.35 12.42
CA ALA A 36 -5.30 6.19 11.39
C ALA A 36 -5.00 4.93 10.53
N ARG A 37 -6.05 4.29 10.04
CA ARG A 37 -5.95 3.12 9.15
C ARG A 37 -6.20 3.45 7.69
N ALA A 38 -6.73 4.63 7.41
CA ALA A 38 -6.84 5.13 6.05
C ALA A 38 -6.77 6.66 6.03
N TYR A 39 -6.32 7.17 4.89
CA TYR A 39 -6.36 8.59 4.56
C TYR A 39 -6.80 8.74 3.11
N CYS A 40 -7.92 9.44 2.89
CA CYS A 40 -8.50 9.60 1.56
C CYS A 40 -9.17 10.96 1.37
N HIS A 41 -9.57 11.25 0.12
CA HIS A 41 -10.27 12.48 -0.21
C HIS A 41 -11.73 12.43 0.28
N LEU A 42 -12.26 13.57 0.75
CA LEU A 42 -13.66 13.71 1.18
C LEU A 42 -14.66 13.36 0.06
N PHE A 43 -14.33 13.68 -1.19
CA PHE A 43 -15.13 13.37 -2.37
C PHE A 43 -14.72 12.05 -3.05
N ALA A 44 -14.19 11.10 -2.30
CA ALA A 44 -13.94 9.75 -2.81
C ALA A 44 -15.25 9.11 -3.27
N VAL A 45 -15.22 8.44 -4.42
CA VAL A 45 -16.40 7.74 -4.94
C VAL A 45 -16.82 6.59 -4.01
N PRO A 46 -18.13 6.27 -3.93
CA PRO A 46 -18.64 5.25 -3.00
C PRO A 46 -17.93 3.89 -3.11
N GLU A 47 -17.57 3.47 -4.32
CA GLU A 47 -16.89 2.21 -4.59
C GLU A 47 -15.49 2.19 -3.94
N MET A 48 -14.78 3.32 -3.98
CA MET A 48 -13.48 3.45 -3.31
C MET A 48 -13.63 3.41 -1.79
N LEU A 49 -14.66 4.04 -1.23
CA LEU A 49 -14.92 4.00 0.21
C LEU A 49 -15.27 2.58 0.68
N GLN A 50 -15.96 1.79 -0.13
CA GLN A 50 -16.20 0.38 0.15
C GLN A 50 -14.89 -0.42 0.19
N GLU A 51 -13.97 -0.20 -0.78
CA GLU A 51 -12.65 -0.83 -0.78
C GLU A 51 -11.84 -0.43 0.47
N VAL A 52 -11.85 0.86 0.84
CA VAL A 52 -11.23 1.35 2.08
C VAL A 52 -11.77 0.61 3.29
N ALA A 53 -13.10 0.49 3.40
CA ALA A 53 -13.74 -0.18 4.52
C ALA A 53 -13.32 -1.65 4.62
N VAL A 54 -13.30 -2.38 3.51
CA VAL A 54 -12.87 -3.79 3.46
C VAL A 54 -11.43 -3.92 3.92
N VAL A 55 -10.51 -3.13 3.38
CA VAL A 55 -9.09 -3.17 3.77
C VAL A 55 -8.91 -2.89 5.25
N VAL A 56 -9.55 -1.83 5.75
CA VAL A 56 -9.46 -1.40 7.15
C VAL A 56 -10.10 -2.43 8.10
N GLN A 57 -11.22 -3.06 7.72
CA GLN A 57 -11.87 -4.13 8.49
C GLN A 57 -10.99 -5.37 8.64
N HIS A 58 -10.12 -5.65 7.69
CA HIS A 58 -9.17 -6.76 7.77
C HIS A 58 -7.82 -6.35 8.40
N GLY A 59 -7.74 -5.15 8.99
CA GLY A 59 -6.55 -4.65 9.67
C GLY A 59 -5.47 -4.11 8.74
N GLY A 60 -5.78 -3.94 7.46
CA GLY A 60 -4.91 -3.31 6.47
C GLY A 60 -4.85 -1.79 6.62
N LEU A 61 -3.98 -1.19 5.80
CA LEU A 61 -3.75 0.24 5.71
C LEU A 61 -4.10 0.73 4.29
N TRP A 62 -4.90 1.78 4.21
CA TRP A 62 -5.26 2.41 2.93
C TRP A 62 -4.67 3.81 2.83
N VAL A 63 -3.83 4.01 1.82
CA VAL A 63 -3.25 5.32 1.49
C VAL A 63 -3.17 5.50 -0.02
N GLY A 64 -3.21 6.75 -0.47
CA GLY A 64 -3.12 7.07 -1.89
C GLY A 64 -1.80 6.65 -2.54
N PRO A 65 -1.77 6.49 -3.88
CA PRO A 65 -0.58 6.06 -4.62
C PRO A 65 0.67 6.92 -4.37
N ALA A 66 0.48 8.24 -4.29
CA ALA A 66 1.58 9.17 -4.03
C ALA A 66 2.24 8.91 -2.67
N LEU A 67 1.45 8.64 -1.63
CA LEU A 67 1.97 8.34 -0.30
C LEU A 67 2.66 6.95 -0.27
N VAL A 68 2.12 5.98 -0.99
CA VAL A 68 2.79 4.68 -1.18
C VAL A 68 4.15 4.84 -1.85
N ALA A 69 4.22 5.64 -2.91
CA ALA A 69 5.48 5.93 -3.62
C ALA A 69 6.52 6.58 -2.70
N ARG A 70 6.10 7.51 -1.83
CA ARG A 70 7.00 8.15 -0.84
C ARG A 70 7.48 7.19 0.23
N LEU A 71 6.62 6.32 0.73
CA LEU A 71 7.00 5.27 1.67
C LEU A 71 8.02 4.32 1.03
N ALA A 72 7.78 3.93 -0.23
CA ALA A 72 8.73 3.13 -0.99
C ALA A 72 10.08 3.85 -1.16
N ALA A 73 10.09 5.12 -1.54
CA ALA A 73 11.32 5.91 -1.71
C ALA A 73 12.09 6.07 -0.40
N ALA A 74 11.39 6.28 0.73
CA ALA A 74 12.02 6.40 2.04
C ALA A 74 12.70 5.10 2.48
N THR A 75 12.06 3.96 2.24
CA THR A 75 12.68 2.64 2.51
C THR A 75 13.85 2.37 1.57
N TRP A 76 13.75 2.78 0.30
CA TRP A 76 14.85 2.63 -0.67
C TRP A 76 16.11 3.40 -0.26
N SER A 77 15.96 4.60 0.28
CA SER A 77 17.08 5.42 0.74
C SER A 77 17.82 4.81 1.94
N LEU A 78 17.12 4.04 2.77
CA LEU A 78 17.70 3.35 3.93
C LEU A 78 18.39 2.04 3.53
N THR A 79 18.05 1.46 2.37
CA THR A 79 18.52 0.13 1.93
C THR A 79 19.52 0.19 0.78
N ALA A 80 19.80 1.35 0.20
CA ALA A 80 20.70 1.52 -0.93
C ALA A 80 22.16 1.09 -0.69
N SER A 81 22.49 0.62 0.53
CA SER A 81 23.82 0.15 0.91
C SER A 81 24.01 -1.38 0.84
N GLN A 82 23.02 -2.16 0.40
CA GLN A 82 23.12 -3.62 0.35
C GLN A 82 22.60 -4.21 -0.97
N THR A 83 23.33 -5.18 -1.49
CA THR A 83 23.21 -5.78 -2.84
C THR A 83 21.87 -6.50 -3.08
N PRO A 84 21.19 -6.32 -4.25
CA PRO A 84 19.79 -6.72 -4.48
C PRO A 84 19.56 -8.17 -4.95
N ALA A 85 20.50 -9.08 -4.90
CA ALA A 85 20.42 -10.29 -5.73
C ALA A 85 19.51 -11.43 -5.22
N GLN A 86 19.41 -11.67 -3.92
CA GLN A 86 18.72 -12.88 -3.40
C GLN A 86 17.21 -12.79 -3.21
N GLY A 87 16.69 -11.63 -2.83
CA GLY A 87 15.24 -11.45 -2.64
C GLY A 87 14.41 -11.41 -3.92
N GLN A 88 15.02 -11.17 -5.08
CA GLN A 88 14.34 -11.18 -6.37
C GLN A 88 14.11 -12.60 -6.90
N GLU A 89 14.99 -13.54 -6.63
CA GLU A 89 14.84 -14.94 -7.04
C GLU A 89 13.66 -15.61 -6.34
N ASP A 90 13.45 -15.33 -5.04
CA ASP A 90 12.32 -15.86 -4.28
C ASP A 90 10.97 -15.32 -4.80
N LEU A 91 10.91 -14.04 -5.17
CA LEU A 91 9.70 -13.42 -5.72
C LEU A 91 9.34 -13.98 -7.10
N GLN A 92 10.34 -14.27 -7.94
CA GLN A 92 10.13 -14.87 -9.26
C GLN A 92 9.66 -16.32 -9.19
N GLN A 93 9.96 -17.02 -8.11
CA GLN A 93 9.48 -18.39 -7.88
C GLN A 93 8.04 -18.41 -7.36
N LEU A 94 7.65 -17.40 -6.56
CA LEU A 94 6.32 -17.32 -5.95
C LEU A 94 5.27 -16.68 -6.87
N LEU A 95 5.67 -15.70 -7.67
CA LEU A 95 4.76 -14.90 -8.50
C LEU A 95 4.88 -15.27 -9.97
N SER A 96 3.75 -15.31 -10.66
CA SER A 96 3.76 -15.38 -12.13
C SER A 96 4.38 -14.09 -12.71
N SER A 97 4.83 -14.14 -13.97
CA SER A 97 5.41 -12.96 -14.64
C SER A 97 4.48 -11.74 -14.58
N ARG A 98 3.17 -11.93 -14.74
CA ARG A 98 2.18 -10.84 -14.68
C ARG A 98 1.95 -10.31 -13.28
N GLU A 99 1.92 -11.16 -12.28
CA GLU A 99 1.83 -10.75 -10.88
C GLU A 99 3.08 -9.94 -10.47
N LEU A 100 4.25 -10.37 -10.92
CA LEU A 100 5.51 -9.68 -10.67
C LEU A 100 5.55 -8.30 -11.34
N GLU A 101 5.12 -8.17 -12.60
CA GLU A 101 5.01 -6.90 -13.31
C GLU A 101 4.07 -5.92 -12.58
N VAL A 102 2.91 -6.41 -12.15
CA VAL A 102 1.94 -5.61 -11.39
C VAL A 102 2.52 -5.21 -10.03
N ALA A 103 3.13 -6.13 -9.30
CA ALA A 103 3.77 -5.86 -8.01
C ALA A 103 4.88 -4.81 -8.12
N GLN A 104 5.75 -4.91 -9.12
CA GLN A 104 6.79 -3.92 -9.38
C GLN A 104 6.23 -2.54 -9.74
N ALA A 105 5.12 -2.49 -10.49
CA ALA A 105 4.47 -1.22 -10.82
C ALA A 105 3.86 -0.58 -9.57
N VAL A 106 3.31 -1.39 -8.65
CA VAL A 106 2.85 -0.93 -7.33
C VAL A 106 4.00 -0.36 -6.51
N ALA A 107 5.16 -1.02 -6.49
CA ALA A 107 6.34 -0.54 -5.77
C ALA A 107 6.84 0.82 -6.28
N ARG A 108 6.60 1.12 -7.56
CA ARG A 108 6.87 2.45 -8.16
C ARG A 108 5.79 3.49 -7.88
N GLY A 109 4.73 3.13 -7.14
CA GLY A 109 3.65 4.03 -6.75
C GLY A 109 2.54 4.22 -7.80
N LEU A 110 2.50 3.43 -8.88
CA LEU A 110 1.47 3.55 -9.90
C LEU A 110 0.10 3.13 -9.36
N SER A 111 -0.95 3.87 -9.69
CA SER A 111 -2.34 3.48 -9.42
C SER A 111 -2.78 2.28 -10.28
N ASN A 112 -3.89 1.63 -9.93
CA ASN A 112 -4.41 0.52 -10.72
C ASN A 112 -4.74 0.95 -12.16
N LYS A 113 -5.21 2.19 -12.36
CA LYS A 113 -5.47 2.76 -13.68
C LYS A 113 -4.19 2.90 -14.51
N GLU A 114 -3.15 3.48 -13.93
CA GLU A 114 -1.85 3.64 -14.61
C GLU A 114 -1.19 2.28 -14.90
N ILE A 115 -1.36 1.30 -14.01
CA ILE A 115 -0.89 -0.08 -14.24
C ILE A 115 -1.66 -0.72 -15.39
N ALA A 116 -2.99 -0.56 -15.41
CA ALA A 116 -3.86 -1.07 -16.46
C ALA A 116 -3.48 -0.52 -17.84
N GLU A 117 -3.28 0.80 -17.93
CA GLU A 117 -2.82 1.48 -19.14
C GLU A 117 -1.43 0.98 -19.57
N LYS A 118 -0.49 0.90 -18.64
CA LYS A 118 0.89 0.49 -18.92
C LYS A 118 1.02 -0.97 -19.38
N LEU A 119 0.22 -1.86 -18.82
CA LEU A 119 0.28 -3.29 -19.10
C LEU A 119 -0.76 -3.74 -20.14
N PHE A 120 -1.53 -2.80 -20.69
CA PHE A 120 -2.60 -3.06 -21.67
C PHE A 120 -3.63 -4.09 -21.18
N ILE A 121 -4.06 -3.98 -19.93
CA ILE A 121 -5.09 -4.80 -19.28
C ILE A 121 -6.15 -3.93 -18.61
N SER A 122 -7.26 -4.53 -18.15
CA SER A 122 -8.27 -3.80 -17.40
C SER A 122 -7.86 -3.55 -15.94
N GLU A 123 -8.39 -2.50 -15.31
CA GLU A 123 -8.20 -2.28 -13.86
C GLU A 123 -8.72 -3.46 -13.04
N ARG A 124 -9.79 -4.11 -13.48
CA ARG A 124 -10.32 -5.35 -12.89
C ARG A 124 -9.26 -6.46 -12.89
N THR A 125 -8.54 -6.59 -14.01
CA THR A 125 -7.45 -7.58 -14.14
C THR A 125 -6.29 -7.23 -13.22
N VAL A 126 -5.93 -5.94 -13.09
CA VAL A 126 -4.92 -5.48 -12.13
C VAL A 126 -5.32 -5.85 -10.70
N LYS A 127 -6.58 -5.60 -10.31
CA LYS A 127 -7.09 -5.98 -8.99
C LYS A 127 -7.02 -7.49 -8.74
N ALA A 128 -7.34 -8.30 -9.74
CA ALA A 128 -7.25 -9.75 -9.65
C ALA A 128 -5.79 -10.22 -9.43
N HIS A 129 -4.83 -9.69 -10.20
CA HIS A 129 -3.41 -9.99 -10.00
C HIS A 129 -2.92 -9.53 -8.62
N LEU A 130 -3.36 -8.36 -8.13
CA LEU A 130 -2.99 -7.89 -6.79
C LEU A 130 -3.56 -8.79 -5.69
N GLY A 131 -4.81 -9.24 -5.82
CA GLY A 131 -5.42 -10.18 -4.88
C GLY A 131 -4.60 -11.46 -4.76
N SER A 132 -4.29 -12.09 -5.89
CA SER A 132 -3.43 -13.29 -5.95
C SER A 132 -2.02 -13.02 -5.38
N THR A 133 -1.43 -11.87 -5.70
CA THR A 133 -0.11 -11.46 -5.17
C THR A 133 -0.16 -11.31 -3.65
N PHE A 134 -1.19 -10.69 -3.09
CA PHE A 134 -1.35 -10.53 -1.65
C PHE A 134 -1.45 -11.87 -0.93
N GLU A 135 -2.21 -12.81 -1.48
CA GLU A 135 -2.33 -14.16 -0.94
C GLU A 135 -0.99 -14.91 -0.97
N LYS A 136 -0.30 -14.91 -2.11
CA LYS A 136 0.98 -15.62 -2.29
C LYS A 136 2.09 -15.06 -1.40
N LEU A 137 2.16 -13.74 -1.22
CA LEU A 137 3.16 -13.09 -0.40
C LEU A 137 2.73 -12.93 1.07
N GLN A 138 1.54 -13.39 1.46
CA GLN A 138 0.99 -13.29 2.80
C GLN A 138 0.93 -11.84 3.32
N VAL A 139 0.60 -10.89 2.43
CA VAL A 139 0.46 -9.47 2.76
C VAL A 139 -1.02 -9.06 2.71
N ARG A 140 -1.42 -8.10 3.53
CA ARG A 140 -2.82 -7.71 3.71
C ARG A 140 -3.24 -6.52 2.85
N ASP A 141 -2.29 -5.72 2.43
CA ASP A 141 -2.56 -4.47 1.72
C ASP A 141 -1.38 -4.05 0.84
N ARG A 142 -1.63 -2.99 0.06
CA ARG A 142 -0.66 -2.42 -0.88
C ARG A 142 0.60 -1.90 -0.20
N VAL A 143 0.48 -1.33 1.01
CA VAL A 143 1.63 -0.81 1.76
C VAL A 143 2.53 -1.95 2.20
N GLN A 144 1.94 -3.03 2.74
CA GLN A 144 2.68 -4.23 3.11
C GLN A 144 3.34 -4.90 1.90
N LEU A 145 2.68 -4.90 0.73
CA LEU A 145 3.29 -5.37 -0.51
C LEU A 145 4.56 -4.57 -0.84
N VAL A 146 4.48 -3.24 -0.82
CA VAL A 146 5.65 -2.37 -1.09
C VAL A 146 6.77 -2.62 -0.09
N LEU A 147 6.45 -2.71 1.19
CA LEU A 147 7.44 -3.01 2.23
C LEU A 147 8.05 -4.41 2.02
N ARG A 148 7.24 -5.41 1.68
CA ARG A 148 7.72 -6.78 1.42
C ARG A 148 8.67 -6.85 0.22
N LEU A 149 8.34 -6.12 -0.86
CA LEU A 149 9.19 -6.05 -2.06
C LEU A 149 10.54 -5.38 -1.76
N ASN A 150 10.52 -4.36 -0.89
CA ASN A 150 11.73 -3.66 -0.48
C ASN A 150 12.57 -4.47 0.54
N HIS A 151 11.92 -5.25 1.43
CA HIS A 151 12.61 -6.12 2.40
C HIS A 151 13.08 -7.44 1.79
N GLY A 152 12.46 -7.93 0.73
CA GLY A 152 12.94 -9.09 -0.03
C GLY A 152 14.30 -8.85 -0.69
N ALA A 153 14.73 -7.59 -0.78
CA ALA A 153 16.10 -7.22 -1.12
C ALA A 153 17.09 -7.35 0.07
N ASN A 154 16.62 -7.60 1.30
CA ASN A 154 17.43 -7.47 2.53
C ASN A 154 17.31 -8.63 3.52
N GLY A 155 16.70 -9.75 3.18
CA GLY A 155 16.40 -10.77 4.17
C GLY A 155 17.31 -11.98 4.13
N HIS A 156 18.38 -12.01 4.90
CA HIS A 156 18.66 -13.06 5.88
C HIS A 156 19.75 -12.55 6.82
N ALA A 157 19.38 -12.26 8.02
CA ALA A 157 20.24 -12.34 9.19
C ALA A 157 19.49 -13.13 10.25
#